data_315fade0e3ae91e429e5be4b336ab659
#
_entry.id   315fade0e3ae91e429e5be4b336ab659
#
_cell.length_a   1.000
_cell.length_b   1.000
_cell.length_c   1.000
_cell.angle_alpha   90.00
_cell.angle_beta   90.00
_cell.angle_gamma   90.00
#
_symmetry.space_group_name_H-M   'P 1'
#
loop_
_entity.id
_entity.type
_entity.pdbx_description
1 polymer ?
#
loop_
_entity_poly.entity_id
_entity_poly.type
_entity_poly.pdbx_seq_one_letter_code
_entity_poly.pdbx_strand_id
1 'polypeptide(L)'
;VGTDPATGKLVEGGVQKQAEQAIKNIGTILESVGVTYADVVKTTCFLADIQDFGAFNEIYRQYFTGKPARSCFAVKDLPMGAQVEIEVIVSMENK
;
A
#
# COMPACT_ATOMS: atom_id res chain seq x y z
N VAL A 1 2.71 -4.87 -4.17
CA VAL A 1 4.07 -4.33 -4.12
C VAL A 1 4.19 -3.06 -4.96
N GLY A 2 5.28 -2.32 -4.75
CA GLY A 2 5.50 -1.03 -5.42
C GLY A 2 6.13 -1.16 -6.79
N THR A 3 5.43 -1.77 -7.74
CA THR A 3 5.93 -1.90 -9.11
C THR A 3 5.51 -0.70 -9.95
N ASP A 4 6.43 -0.28 -10.83
CA ASP A 4 6.14 0.73 -11.84
C ASP A 4 5.28 0.08 -12.93
N PRO A 5 4.06 0.59 -13.21
CA PRO A 5 3.19 0.00 -14.23
C PRO A 5 3.80 -0.01 -15.62
N ALA A 6 4.70 0.91 -15.93
CA ALA A 6 5.34 0.99 -17.24
C ALA A 6 6.38 -0.09 -17.46
N THR A 7 7.05 -0.56 -16.40
CA THR A 7 8.17 -1.50 -16.51
C THR A 7 7.89 -2.86 -15.87
N GLY A 8 6.91 -2.94 -14.97
CA GLY A 8 6.63 -4.12 -14.16
C GLY A 8 7.69 -4.42 -13.11
N LYS A 9 8.64 -3.53 -12.90
CA LYS A 9 9.72 -3.69 -11.93
C LYS A 9 9.45 -2.85 -10.69
N LEU A 10 10.03 -3.28 -9.55
CA LEU A 10 9.99 -2.48 -8.33
C LEU A 10 10.64 -1.13 -8.56
N VAL A 11 10.02 -0.07 -8.00
CA VAL A 11 10.64 1.26 -8.05
C VAL A 11 11.86 1.29 -7.15
N GLU A 12 12.83 2.12 -7.51
CA GLU A 12 14.02 2.36 -6.70
C GLU A 12 13.75 3.42 -5.63
N GLY A 13 14.58 3.46 -4.61
CA GLY A 13 14.52 4.49 -3.58
C GLY A 13 14.08 4.01 -2.20
N GLY A 14 14.04 2.69 -2.01
CA GLY A 14 13.79 2.09 -0.69
C GLY A 14 12.32 1.97 -0.34
N VAL A 15 12.05 1.68 0.94
CA VAL A 15 10.71 1.34 1.43
C VAL A 15 9.70 2.46 1.21
N GLN A 16 10.10 3.72 1.38
CA GLN A 16 9.17 4.84 1.20
C GLN A 16 8.75 4.99 -0.26
N LYS A 17 9.67 4.86 -1.20
CA LYS A 17 9.34 4.92 -2.63
C LYS A 17 8.48 3.74 -3.06
N GLN A 18 8.78 2.55 -2.57
CA GLN A 18 7.97 1.37 -2.84
C GLN A 18 6.58 1.50 -2.23
N ALA A 19 6.46 2.01 -1.00
CA ALA A 19 5.17 2.26 -0.36
C ALA A 19 4.34 3.26 -1.15
N GLU A 20 4.94 4.37 -1.54
CA GLU A 20 4.26 5.39 -2.33
C GLU A 20 3.73 4.81 -3.65
N GLN A 21 4.55 4.05 -4.36
CA GLN A 21 4.14 3.46 -5.63
C GLN A 21 3.06 2.39 -5.43
N ALA A 22 3.19 1.56 -4.40
CA ALA A 22 2.17 0.55 -4.08
C ALA A 22 0.81 1.21 -3.80
N ILE A 23 0.81 2.29 -3.02
CA ILE A 23 -0.41 3.03 -2.69
C ILE A 23 -0.99 3.70 -3.93
N LYS A 24 -0.16 4.29 -4.78
CA LYS A 24 -0.63 4.87 -6.05
C LYS A 24 -1.24 3.82 -6.97
N ASN A 25 -0.65 2.64 -7.04
CA ASN A 25 -1.21 1.53 -7.81
C ASN A 25 -2.58 1.12 -7.28
N ILE A 26 -2.74 1.06 -5.96
CA ILE A 26 -4.04 0.82 -5.32
C ILE A 26 -5.03 1.91 -5.72
N GLY A 27 -4.62 3.18 -5.67
CA GLY A 27 -5.46 4.31 -6.04
C GLY A 27 -5.99 4.21 -7.47
N THR A 28 -5.16 3.76 -8.40
CA THR A 28 -5.56 3.54 -9.79
C THR A 28 -6.63 2.46 -9.89
N ILE A 29 -6.46 1.36 -9.16
CA ILE A 29 -7.46 0.28 -9.14
C ILE A 29 -8.77 0.77 -8.52
N LEU A 30 -8.70 1.50 -7.41
CA LEU A 30 -9.89 2.06 -6.74
C LEU A 30 -10.65 3.00 -7.68
N GLU A 31 -9.94 3.87 -8.37
CA GLU A 31 -10.53 4.79 -9.34
C GLU A 31 -11.26 4.05 -10.46
N SER A 32 -10.70 2.94 -10.92
CA SER A 32 -11.31 2.14 -12.00
C SER A 32 -12.66 1.54 -11.62
N VAL A 33 -12.96 1.39 -10.34
CA VAL A 33 -14.24 0.88 -9.83
C VAL A 33 -15.07 1.96 -9.13
N GLY A 34 -14.66 3.23 -9.23
CA GLY A 34 -15.45 4.37 -8.76
C GLY A 34 -15.37 4.65 -7.27
N VAL A 35 -14.32 4.18 -6.60
CA VAL A 35 -14.09 4.45 -5.17
C VAL A 35 -12.76 5.17 -4.97
N THR A 36 -12.55 5.67 -3.76
CA THR A 36 -11.33 6.39 -3.38
C THR A 36 -10.72 5.79 -2.11
N TYR A 37 -9.59 6.32 -1.67
CA TYR A 37 -8.98 5.91 -0.40
C TYR A 37 -9.95 6.09 0.78
N ALA A 38 -10.87 7.06 0.72
CA ALA A 38 -11.85 7.27 1.77
C ALA A 38 -12.83 6.11 1.94
N ASP A 39 -12.98 5.28 0.93
CA ASP A 39 -13.86 4.10 0.95
C ASP A 39 -13.16 2.86 1.48
N VAL A 40 -11.86 2.94 1.75
CA VAL A 40 -11.08 1.83 2.32
C VAL A 40 -11.46 1.67 3.79
N VAL A 41 -11.89 0.47 4.16
CA VAL A 41 -12.31 0.18 5.55
C VAL A 41 -11.27 -0.62 6.31
N LYS A 42 -10.43 -1.34 5.61
CA LYS A 42 -9.32 -2.08 6.23
C LYS A 42 -8.12 -2.18 5.30
N THR A 43 -6.92 -2.09 5.88
CA THR A 43 -5.68 -2.38 5.18
C THR A 43 -4.92 -3.48 5.90
N THR A 44 -4.15 -4.26 5.15
CA THR A 44 -3.16 -5.19 5.69
C THR A 44 -1.84 -4.87 5.02
N CYS A 45 -0.84 -4.57 5.85
CA CYS A 45 0.46 -4.13 5.38
C CYS A 45 1.51 -5.17 5.75
N PHE A 46 2.33 -5.55 4.78
CA PHE A 46 3.39 -6.53 4.96
C PHE A 46 4.74 -5.85 4.71
N LEU A 47 5.65 -5.98 5.66
CA LEU A 47 7.00 -5.41 5.55
C LEU A 47 8.02 -6.54 5.54
N ALA A 48 9.06 -6.38 4.73
CA ALA A 48 10.19 -7.31 4.76
C ALA A 48 11.04 -7.12 6.03
N ASP A 49 11.02 -5.92 6.63
CA ASP A 49 11.75 -5.60 7.84
C ASP A 49 10.89 -4.69 8.72
N ILE A 50 10.61 -5.12 9.94
CA ILE A 50 9.78 -4.32 10.88
C ILE A 50 10.45 -3.00 11.24
N GLN A 51 11.76 -2.87 11.10
CA GLN A 51 12.47 -1.62 11.33
C GLN A 51 12.02 -0.52 10.35
N ASP A 52 11.43 -0.89 9.22
CA ASP A 52 10.94 0.05 8.22
C ASP A 52 9.55 0.60 8.55
N PHE A 53 8.93 0.18 9.65
CA PHE A 53 7.55 0.58 9.97
C PHE A 53 7.39 2.10 10.05
N GLY A 54 8.29 2.79 10.74
CA GLY A 54 8.19 4.25 10.89
C GLY A 54 8.25 4.98 9.56
N ALA A 55 9.22 4.63 8.71
CA ALA A 55 9.38 5.23 7.38
C ALA A 55 8.17 4.91 6.48
N PHE A 56 7.69 3.67 6.50
CA PHE A 56 6.49 3.25 5.79
C PHE A 56 5.27 4.04 6.25
N ASN A 57 5.09 4.16 7.56
CA ASN A 57 3.90 4.79 8.13
C ASN A 57 3.79 6.28 7.79
N GLU A 58 4.91 6.98 7.61
CA GLU A 58 4.89 8.37 7.18
C GLU A 58 4.27 8.54 5.80
N ILE A 59 4.47 7.58 4.90
CA ILE A 59 3.85 7.59 3.58
C ILE A 59 2.39 7.13 3.69
N TYR A 60 2.13 6.04 4.40
CA TYR A 60 0.80 5.46 4.58
C TYR A 60 -0.22 6.50 5.05
N ARG A 61 0.09 7.25 6.08
CA ARG A 61 -0.86 8.21 6.68
C ARG A 61 -1.21 9.39 5.79
N GLN A 62 -0.41 9.67 4.77
CA GLN A 62 -0.70 10.73 3.81
C GLN A 62 -1.86 10.37 2.87
N TYR A 63 -2.08 9.09 2.65
CA TYR A 63 -3.08 8.59 1.71
C TYR A 63 -4.32 8.05 2.41
N PHE A 64 -4.15 7.30 3.50
CA PHE A 64 -5.27 6.67 4.22
C PHE A 64 -5.74 7.55 5.37
N THR A 65 -6.24 8.74 5.03
CA THR A 65 -6.67 9.75 6.01
C THR A 65 -8.01 9.41 6.67
N GLY A 66 -8.79 8.51 6.08
CA GLY A 66 -10.07 8.04 6.65
C GLY A 66 -9.92 7.09 7.83
N LYS A 67 -8.69 6.82 8.25
CA LYS A 67 -8.35 5.96 9.40
C LYS A 67 -8.99 4.57 9.33
N PRO A 68 -8.74 3.82 8.25
CA PRO A 68 -9.22 2.43 8.18
C PRO A 68 -8.57 1.57 9.27
N ALA A 69 -9.23 0.47 9.62
CA ALA A 69 -8.59 -0.54 10.46
C ALA A 69 -7.33 -1.04 9.74
N ARG A 70 -6.28 -1.33 10.50
CA ARG A 70 -5.00 -1.74 9.93
C ARG A 70 -4.36 -2.86 10.72
N SER A 71 -3.84 -3.86 9.99
CA SER A 71 -2.89 -4.84 10.52
C SER A 71 -1.57 -4.65 9.77
N CYS A 72 -0.46 -4.69 10.49
CA CYS A 72 0.86 -4.55 9.89
C CYS A 72 1.80 -5.61 10.46
N PHE A 73 2.43 -6.37 9.57
CA PHE A 73 3.30 -7.49 9.95
C PHE A 73 4.61 -7.42 9.20
N ALA A 74 5.70 -7.84 9.87
CA ALA A 74 6.91 -8.22 9.17
C ALA A 74 6.74 -9.67 8.71
N VAL A 75 7.16 -9.98 7.49
CA VAL A 75 7.11 -11.32 6.92
C VAL A 75 8.50 -11.73 6.48
N LYS A 76 8.68 -13.03 6.23
CA LYS A 76 9.98 -13.56 5.85
C LYS A 76 10.42 -13.03 4.49
N ASP A 77 9.54 -13.09 3.52
CA ASP A 77 9.82 -12.71 2.14
C ASP A 77 8.58 -12.11 1.48
N LEU A 78 8.79 -11.20 0.56
CA LEU A 78 7.75 -10.65 -0.30
C LEU A 78 8.07 -10.92 -1.76
N PRO A 79 7.05 -10.94 -2.64
CA PRO A 79 7.29 -11.14 -4.07
C PRO A 79 8.30 -10.16 -4.62
N MET A 80 9.17 -10.62 -5.53
CA MET A 80 10.16 -9.80 -6.22
C MET A 80 11.22 -9.18 -5.29
N GLY A 81 11.34 -9.67 -4.06
CA GLY A 81 12.23 -9.04 -3.07
C GLY A 81 11.74 -7.67 -2.61
N ALA A 82 10.45 -7.41 -2.71
CA ALA A 82 9.86 -6.13 -2.29
C ALA A 82 10.05 -5.89 -0.79
N GLN A 83 10.10 -4.63 -0.40
CA GLN A 83 10.21 -4.23 0.99
C GLN A 83 8.85 -4.01 1.64
N VAL A 84 7.79 -3.87 0.84
CA VAL A 84 6.44 -3.64 1.34
C VAL A 84 5.39 -4.19 0.38
N GLU A 85 4.28 -4.66 0.94
CA GLU A 85 3.07 -5.03 0.21
C GLU A 85 1.86 -4.56 1.00
N ILE A 86 0.83 -4.07 0.32
CA ILE A 86 -0.38 -3.56 0.95
C ILE A 86 -1.60 -4.19 0.29
N GLU A 87 -2.54 -4.66 1.11
CA GLU A 87 -3.85 -5.11 0.68
C GLU A 87 -4.91 -4.21 1.28
N VAL A 88 -5.99 -3.98 0.54
CA VAL A 88 -7.10 -3.14 1.03
C VAL A 88 -8.43 -3.86 0.84
N ILE A 89 -9.35 -3.55 1.75
CA ILE A 89 -10.76 -3.93 1.63
C ILE A 89 -11.53 -2.62 1.56
N VAL A 90 -12.39 -2.48 0.56
CA VAL A 90 -13.18 -1.26 0.36
C VAL A 90 -14.66 -1.55 0.52
N SER A 91 -15.41 -0.54 0.95
CA SER A 91 -16.87 -0.58 1.00
C SER A 91 -17.44 0.00 -0.29
N MET A 92 -18.33 -0.74 -0.93
CA MET A 92 -19.04 -0.31 -2.13
C MET A 92 -20.50 0.05 -1.81
N GLU A 93 -20.83 0.09 -0.53
CA GLU A 93 -22.24 0.19 -0.07
C GLU A 93 -22.96 1.41 -0.59
N ASN A 94 -22.25 2.51 -0.76
CA ASN A 94 -22.83 3.79 -1.14
C ASN A 94 -22.51 4.15 -2.61
N LYS A 95 -22.21 3.17 -3.44
CA LYS A 95 -21.79 3.40 -4.85
C LYS A 95 -22.80 2.88 -5.86
#